data_59a82fa28665c3703be1eee9b7fc2744
#
_entry.id   59a82fa28665c3703be1eee9b7fc2744
#
_cell.length_a   1.000
_cell.length_b   1.000
_cell.length_c   1.000
_cell.angle_alpha   90.00
_cell.angle_beta   90.00
_cell.angle_gamma   90.00
#
_symmetry.space_group_name_H-M   'P 1'
#
loop_
_entity.id
_entity.type
_entity.pdbx_description
1 polymer ?
#
loop_
_entity_poly.entity_id
_entity_poly.type
_entity_poly.pdbx_seq_one_letter_code
_entity_poly.pdbx_strand_id
1 'polypeptide(L)'
;MPVTRVEVTPRQGDGMRDVRGDVVRRQLMADHGLSVATVRSICGYLISGETPSSAVASRVDDLFADPIIEHGLTNTMLVTTESFAATPDAVITVGFKPGVTDNPGKAATDGFLTLFPNDDDASIATYLTYVFYGLPQDCDVHWLAGTLHNDLIERALIADRAECEAKTWPELNFPTPPEQVFIEPQAVDLEVD
;
A
#
# COMPACT_ATOMS: atom_id res chain seq x y z
N MET A 1 18.20 -8.92 -1.29
CA MET A 1 18.17 -7.77 -2.23
C MET A 1 17.77 -6.52 -1.46
N PRO A 2 18.28 -5.35 -1.80
CA PRO A 2 17.79 -4.12 -1.22
C PRO A 2 16.32 -3.89 -1.61
N VAL A 3 15.54 -3.30 -0.71
CA VAL A 3 14.15 -2.95 -0.98
C VAL A 3 14.03 -1.44 -1.06
N THR A 4 13.53 -0.95 -2.19
CA THR A 4 13.20 0.47 -2.38
C THR A 4 11.69 0.64 -2.19
N ARG A 5 11.29 1.55 -1.30
CA ARG A 5 9.89 1.92 -1.11
C ARG A 5 9.54 3.14 -1.94
N VAL A 6 8.40 3.10 -2.63
CA VAL A 6 7.77 4.27 -3.24
C VAL A 6 6.39 4.42 -2.64
N GLU A 7 6.05 5.62 -2.18
CA GLU A 7 4.72 5.96 -1.70
C GLU A 7 4.15 7.11 -2.52
N VAL A 8 2.88 7.00 -2.91
CA VAL A 8 2.16 7.97 -3.74
C VAL A 8 0.84 8.33 -3.08
N THR A 9 0.53 9.62 -3.02
CA THR A 9 -0.72 10.14 -2.48
C THR A 9 -1.30 11.22 -3.39
N PRO A 10 -2.64 11.37 -3.48
CA PRO A 10 -3.24 12.50 -4.16
C PRO A 10 -2.77 13.84 -3.57
N ARG A 11 -2.47 14.79 -4.46
CA ARG A 11 -2.17 16.18 -4.05
C ARG A 11 -3.38 16.80 -3.36
N GLN A 12 -3.12 17.75 -2.48
CA GLN A 12 -4.16 18.50 -1.78
C GLN A 12 -4.18 19.96 -2.25
N GLY A 13 -5.37 20.55 -2.29
CA GLY A 13 -5.57 21.96 -2.71
C GLY A 13 -6.22 22.09 -4.08
N ASP A 14 -6.69 23.29 -4.43
CA ASP A 14 -7.20 23.69 -5.75
C ASP A 14 -8.24 22.74 -6.38
N GLY A 15 -9.14 22.16 -5.57
CA GLY A 15 -10.17 21.23 -6.05
C GLY A 15 -9.72 19.79 -6.22
N MET A 16 -8.48 19.47 -5.93
CA MET A 16 -7.98 18.10 -5.92
C MET A 16 -8.56 17.32 -4.74
N ARG A 17 -8.95 16.08 -4.98
CA ARG A 17 -9.64 15.24 -4.01
C ARG A 17 -8.99 13.86 -3.94
N ASP A 18 -8.87 13.35 -2.74
CA ASP A 18 -8.58 11.94 -2.52
C ASP A 18 -9.85 11.11 -2.71
N VAL A 19 -10.09 10.70 -3.96
CA VAL A 19 -11.31 9.96 -4.33
C VAL A 19 -11.40 8.63 -3.58
N ARG A 20 -10.28 7.95 -3.37
CA ARG A 20 -10.25 6.67 -2.64
C ARG A 20 -10.58 6.87 -1.16
N GLY A 21 -9.95 7.85 -0.52
CA GLY A 21 -10.25 8.21 0.86
C GLY A 21 -11.72 8.65 1.03
N ASP A 22 -12.24 9.43 0.10
CA ASP A 22 -13.67 9.85 0.09
C ASP A 22 -14.63 8.66 -0.08
N VAL A 23 -14.27 7.66 -0.88
CA VAL A 23 -15.08 6.44 -1.04
C VAL A 23 -15.13 5.68 0.29
N VAL A 24 -13.99 5.41 0.90
CA VAL A 24 -13.90 4.73 2.20
C VAL A 24 -14.71 5.49 3.26
N ARG A 25 -14.52 6.80 3.37
CA ARG A 25 -15.26 7.62 4.32
C ARG A 25 -16.78 7.50 4.15
N ARG A 26 -17.28 7.50 2.90
CA ARG A 26 -18.72 7.36 2.60
C ARG A 26 -19.23 5.96 2.91
N GLN A 27 -18.47 4.93 2.60
CA GLN A 27 -18.83 3.54 2.90
C GLN A 27 -18.92 3.31 4.40
N LEU A 28 -17.95 3.78 5.19
CA LEU A 28 -17.99 3.67 6.64
C LEU A 28 -19.23 4.33 7.24
N MET A 29 -19.64 5.48 6.71
CA MET A 29 -20.88 6.13 7.16
C MET A 29 -22.13 5.36 6.73
N ALA A 30 -22.17 4.89 5.46
CA ALA A 30 -23.36 4.22 4.91
C ALA A 30 -23.58 2.84 5.51
N ASP A 31 -22.53 2.05 5.66
CA ASP A 31 -22.63 0.64 6.04
C ASP A 31 -22.57 0.43 7.56
N HIS A 32 -21.89 1.34 8.27
CA HIS A 32 -21.60 1.18 9.72
C HIS A 32 -22.04 2.38 10.58
N GLY A 33 -22.53 3.45 9.99
CA GLY A 33 -22.89 4.68 10.72
C GLY A 33 -21.67 5.40 11.33
N LEU A 34 -20.44 5.03 10.94
CA LEU A 34 -19.21 5.61 11.46
C LEU A 34 -18.90 6.93 10.76
N SER A 35 -18.97 8.03 11.53
CA SER A 35 -18.62 9.36 11.04
C SER A 35 -17.12 9.60 11.17
N VAL A 36 -16.46 9.89 10.05
CA VAL A 36 -15.04 10.23 9.98
C VAL A 36 -14.90 11.57 9.28
N ALA A 37 -14.09 12.48 9.81
CA ALA A 37 -13.92 13.79 9.20
C ALA A 37 -13.20 13.69 7.85
N THR A 38 -12.06 13.00 7.82
CA THR A 38 -11.26 12.83 6.60
C THR A 38 -10.58 11.47 6.60
N VAL A 39 -10.54 10.85 5.42
CA VAL A 39 -9.69 9.69 5.15
C VAL A 39 -8.77 10.07 3.99
N ARG A 40 -7.47 9.83 4.15
CA ARG A 40 -6.49 10.00 3.08
C ARG A 40 -5.92 8.66 2.69
N SER A 41 -5.59 8.49 1.42
CA SER A 41 -5.00 7.25 0.90
C SER A 41 -3.57 7.45 0.43
N ILE A 42 -2.75 6.43 0.63
CA ILE A 42 -1.38 6.31 0.12
C ILE A 42 -1.26 4.97 -0.59
N CYS A 43 -0.90 4.98 -1.87
CA CYS A 43 -0.51 3.77 -2.58
C CYS A 43 0.98 3.54 -2.35
N GLY A 44 1.36 2.35 -1.94
CA GLY A 44 2.75 2.00 -1.68
C GLY A 44 3.23 0.85 -2.57
N TYR A 45 4.50 0.91 -2.92
CA TYR A 45 5.21 -0.07 -3.72
C TYR A 45 6.51 -0.43 -3.02
N LEU A 46 6.75 -1.72 -2.83
CA LEU A 46 8.01 -2.27 -2.32
C LEU A 46 8.72 -2.96 -3.48
N ILE A 47 9.76 -2.33 -3.96
CA ILE A 47 10.55 -2.78 -5.11
C ILE A 47 11.75 -3.55 -4.57
N SER A 48 11.81 -4.84 -4.84
CA SER A 48 12.97 -5.69 -4.59
C SER A 48 13.73 -5.84 -5.90
N GLY A 49 14.99 -5.43 -5.93
CA GLY A 49 15.81 -5.45 -7.15
C GLY A 49 17.19 -4.86 -6.90
N GLU A 50 17.98 -4.77 -7.96
CA GLU A 50 19.33 -4.20 -7.92
C GLU A 50 19.37 -2.72 -8.35
N THR A 51 18.29 -2.21 -8.95
CA THR A 51 18.19 -0.81 -9.36
C THR A 51 18.35 0.13 -8.16
N PRO A 52 19.31 1.07 -8.20
CA PRO A 52 19.52 2.00 -7.09
C PRO A 52 18.28 2.85 -6.82
N SER A 53 17.97 3.08 -5.54
CA SER A 53 16.80 3.88 -5.13
C SER A 53 16.82 5.31 -5.68
N SER A 54 18.00 5.88 -5.95
CA SER A 54 18.14 7.19 -6.61
C SER A 54 17.67 7.17 -8.07
N ALA A 55 17.91 6.06 -8.79
CA ALA A 55 17.40 5.89 -10.14
C ALA A 55 15.87 5.73 -10.14
N VAL A 56 15.33 4.94 -9.21
CA VAL A 56 13.88 4.83 -9.01
C VAL A 56 13.27 6.19 -8.70
N ALA A 57 13.87 6.96 -7.78
CA ALA A 57 13.38 8.29 -7.38
C ALA A 57 13.28 9.26 -8.55
N SER A 58 14.18 9.17 -9.53
CA SER A 58 14.16 10.02 -10.73
C SER A 58 13.04 9.68 -11.72
N ARG A 59 12.37 8.55 -11.54
CA ARG A 59 11.36 8.01 -12.46
C ARG A 59 9.99 7.76 -11.81
N VAL A 60 9.77 8.27 -10.59
CA VAL A 60 8.51 8.07 -9.86
C VAL A 60 7.31 8.56 -10.67
N ASP A 61 7.43 9.75 -11.27
CA ASP A 61 6.36 10.37 -12.07
C ASP A 61 6.13 9.67 -13.43
N ASP A 62 7.05 8.83 -13.87
CA ASP A 62 6.88 8.09 -15.14
C ASP A 62 6.14 6.77 -14.95
N LEU A 63 6.15 6.21 -13.75
CA LEU A 63 5.63 4.87 -13.49
C LEU A 63 4.61 4.78 -12.38
N PHE A 64 4.81 5.51 -11.28
CA PHE A 64 4.05 5.30 -10.04
C PHE A 64 3.06 6.41 -9.74
N ALA A 65 3.31 7.65 -10.18
CA ALA A 65 2.50 8.82 -9.83
C ALA A 65 2.13 9.64 -11.06
N ASP A 66 0.89 10.09 -11.13
CA ASP A 66 0.50 11.16 -12.07
C ASP A 66 1.01 12.49 -11.53
N PRO A 67 2.01 13.14 -12.20
CA PRO A 67 2.62 14.36 -11.68
C PRO A 67 1.67 15.56 -11.57
N ILE A 68 0.50 15.49 -12.19
CA ILE A 68 -0.51 16.57 -12.13
C ILE A 68 -1.33 16.45 -10.85
N ILE A 69 -1.80 15.24 -10.52
CA ILE A 69 -2.76 15.02 -9.44
C ILE A 69 -2.19 14.28 -8.24
N GLU A 70 -1.00 13.71 -8.35
CA GLU A 70 -0.36 12.91 -7.31
C GLU A 70 1.01 13.46 -6.92
N HIS A 71 1.50 12.98 -5.80
CA HIS A 71 2.83 13.25 -5.27
C HIS A 71 3.44 11.94 -4.77
N GLY A 72 4.60 11.59 -5.27
CA GLY A 72 5.33 10.39 -4.91
C GLY A 72 6.66 10.68 -4.22
N LEU A 73 7.02 9.85 -3.24
CA LEU A 73 8.31 9.88 -2.55
C LEU A 73 8.93 8.50 -2.49
N THR A 74 10.27 8.49 -2.54
CA THR A 74 11.07 7.26 -2.46
C THR A 74 11.74 7.17 -1.09
N ASN A 75 11.68 6.00 -0.46
CA ASN A 75 12.27 5.69 0.85
C ASN A 75 11.87 6.66 1.99
N THR A 76 10.74 7.32 1.83
CA THR A 76 10.16 8.21 2.84
C THR A 76 8.72 7.80 3.08
N MET A 77 8.32 7.67 4.36
CA MET A 77 6.91 7.47 4.69
C MET A 77 6.17 8.79 4.54
N LEU A 78 5.20 8.84 3.63
CA LEU A 78 4.42 10.04 3.38
C LEU A 78 3.67 10.54 4.62
N VAL A 79 3.19 9.61 5.46
CA VAL A 79 2.51 9.95 6.72
C VAL A 79 3.38 10.76 7.70
N THR A 80 4.71 10.73 7.54
CA THR A 80 5.65 11.49 8.38
C THR A 80 6.01 12.86 7.81
N THR A 81 5.50 13.21 6.64
CA THR A 81 5.82 14.46 5.94
C THR A 81 4.85 15.58 6.29
N GLU A 82 5.22 16.82 5.92
CA GLU A 82 4.35 17.99 6.07
C GLU A 82 3.01 17.87 5.34
N SER A 83 2.93 17.05 4.28
CA SER A 83 1.67 16.74 3.60
C SER A 83 0.64 16.06 4.52
N PHE A 84 1.10 15.49 5.65
CA PHE A 84 0.31 14.84 6.70
C PHE A 84 0.61 15.49 8.07
N ALA A 85 0.71 16.82 8.12
CA ALA A 85 1.17 17.58 9.29
C ALA A 85 0.28 17.38 10.55
N ALA A 86 -1.01 17.13 10.38
CA ALA A 86 -1.88 16.80 11.50
C ALA A 86 -1.62 15.37 11.98
N THR A 87 -1.61 15.17 13.31
CA THR A 87 -1.53 13.82 13.89
C THR A 87 -2.81 13.05 13.54
N PRO A 88 -2.71 11.90 12.86
CA PRO A 88 -3.87 11.08 12.55
C PRO A 88 -4.42 10.37 13.80
N ASP A 89 -5.69 9.98 13.77
CA ASP A 89 -6.30 9.16 14.80
C ASP A 89 -6.00 7.66 14.63
N ALA A 90 -5.78 7.24 13.39
CA ALA A 90 -5.30 5.90 13.05
C ALA A 90 -4.65 5.88 11.67
N VAL A 91 -3.72 4.95 11.49
CA VAL A 91 -3.13 4.61 10.19
C VAL A 91 -3.27 3.10 9.99
N ILE A 92 -3.92 2.71 8.90
CA ILE A 92 -4.17 1.30 8.58
C ILE A 92 -3.57 1.02 7.21
N THR A 93 -2.59 0.13 7.18
CA THR A 93 -1.92 -0.28 5.95
C THR A 93 -2.30 -1.72 5.61
N VAL A 94 -2.86 -1.91 4.42
CA VAL A 94 -3.35 -3.18 3.91
C VAL A 94 -2.45 -3.66 2.78
N GLY A 95 -2.03 -4.91 2.85
CA GLY A 95 -1.24 -5.57 1.80
C GLY A 95 -1.54 -7.05 1.73
N PHE A 96 -1.14 -7.68 0.64
CA PHE A 96 -1.39 -9.10 0.41
C PHE A 96 -0.62 -10.00 1.36
N LYS A 97 -1.21 -11.14 1.70
CA LYS A 97 -0.54 -12.20 2.45
C LYS A 97 0.49 -12.92 1.58
N PRO A 98 1.52 -13.56 2.19
CA PRO A 98 2.46 -14.39 1.46
C PRO A 98 1.75 -15.45 0.61
N GLY A 99 2.18 -15.62 -0.63
CA GLY A 99 1.62 -16.61 -1.56
C GLY A 99 0.33 -16.17 -2.28
N VAL A 100 -0.19 -14.99 -1.99
CA VAL A 100 -1.31 -14.40 -2.73
C VAL A 100 -0.78 -13.62 -3.94
N THR A 101 -1.43 -13.75 -5.08
CA THR A 101 -1.06 -13.02 -6.29
C THR A 101 -1.41 -11.54 -6.16
N ASP A 102 -0.39 -10.69 -6.20
CA ASP A 102 -0.51 -9.23 -6.27
C ASP A 102 -0.57 -8.79 -7.74
N ASN A 103 -1.78 -8.67 -8.30
CA ASN A 103 -1.95 -8.25 -9.69
C ASN A 103 -1.50 -6.80 -9.93
N PRO A 104 -1.81 -5.81 -9.08
CA PRO A 104 -1.23 -4.47 -9.18
C PRO A 104 0.30 -4.48 -9.13
N GLY A 105 0.90 -5.27 -8.25
CA GLY A 105 2.34 -5.42 -8.13
C GLY A 105 2.97 -6.02 -9.38
N LYS A 106 2.32 -7.04 -9.96
CA LYS A 106 2.76 -7.62 -11.23
C LYS A 106 2.73 -6.61 -12.36
N ALA A 107 1.65 -5.86 -12.52
CA ALA A 107 1.55 -4.81 -13.53
C ALA A 107 2.62 -3.71 -13.33
N ALA A 108 2.87 -3.31 -12.07
CA ALA A 108 3.95 -2.37 -11.74
C ALA A 108 5.33 -2.93 -12.06
N THR A 109 5.56 -4.24 -11.82
CA THR A 109 6.80 -4.94 -12.19
C THR A 109 7.03 -4.92 -13.70
N ASP A 110 6.01 -5.25 -14.50
CA ASP A 110 6.10 -5.23 -15.96
C ASP A 110 6.44 -3.82 -16.50
N GLY A 111 5.82 -2.79 -15.91
CA GLY A 111 6.14 -1.39 -16.21
C GLY A 111 7.57 -1.00 -15.79
N PHE A 112 7.97 -1.43 -14.60
CA PHE A 112 9.31 -1.18 -14.06
C PHE A 112 10.41 -1.78 -14.95
N LEU A 113 10.27 -3.02 -15.37
CA LEU A 113 11.21 -3.70 -16.26
C LEU A 113 11.31 -3.04 -17.65
N THR A 114 10.27 -2.35 -18.09
CA THR A 114 10.32 -1.54 -19.31
C THR A 114 11.26 -0.34 -19.15
N LEU A 115 11.33 0.27 -17.97
CA LEU A 115 12.21 1.40 -17.67
C LEU A 115 13.62 0.96 -17.25
N PHE A 116 13.72 -0.19 -16.59
CA PHE A 116 14.95 -0.75 -16.02
C PHE A 116 15.19 -2.19 -16.52
N PRO A 117 15.45 -2.38 -17.83
CA PRO A 117 15.47 -3.71 -18.45
C PRO A 117 16.66 -4.59 -18.03
N ASN A 118 17.59 -4.06 -17.23
CA ASN A 118 18.74 -4.82 -16.74
C ASN A 118 18.53 -5.38 -15.32
N ASP A 119 17.36 -5.15 -14.73
CA ASP A 119 17.01 -5.62 -13.39
C ASP A 119 16.00 -6.79 -13.49
N ASP A 120 16.41 -7.86 -14.20
CA ASP A 120 15.54 -8.98 -14.60
C ASP A 120 14.87 -9.68 -13.39
N ASP A 121 15.48 -9.61 -12.21
CA ASP A 121 14.97 -10.21 -10.96
C ASP A 121 14.12 -9.23 -10.15
N ALA A 122 13.86 -8.02 -10.66
CA ALA A 122 13.05 -7.05 -9.95
C ALA A 122 11.61 -7.54 -9.76
N SER A 123 11.09 -7.29 -8.59
CA SER A 123 9.70 -7.60 -8.24
C SER A 123 9.11 -6.51 -7.37
N ILE A 124 7.81 -6.24 -7.54
CA ILE A 124 7.10 -5.19 -6.82
C ILE A 124 5.92 -5.79 -6.08
N ALA A 125 5.87 -5.56 -4.77
CA ALA A 125 4.70 -5.80 -3.95
C ALA A 125 3.98 -4.48 -3.67
N THR A 126 2.64 -4.49 -3.64
CA THR A 126 1.83 -3.30 -3.38
C THR A 126 1.16 -3.33 -2.03
N TYR A 127 0.89 -2.16 -1.50
CA TYR A 127 0.07 -1.97 -0.32
C TYR A 127 -0.71 -0.67 -0.41
N LEU A 128 -1.73 -0.55 0.42
CA LEU A 128 -2.59 0.63 0.48
C LEU A 128 -2.70 1.09 1.93
N THR A 129 -2.37 2.34 2.19
CA THR A 129 -2.47 2.93 3.53
C THR A 129 -3.63 3.91 3.56
N TYR A 130 -4.46 3.78 4.58
CA TYR A 130 -5.52 4.72 4.93
C TYR A 130 -5.14 5.48 6.20
N VAL A 131 -5.19 6.80 6.13
CA VAL A 131 -4.88 7.72 7.22
C VAL A 131 -6.17 8.40 7.65
N PHE A 132 -6.57 8.19 8.90
CA PHE A 132 -7.85 8.63 9.45
C PHE A 132 -7.70 9.85 10.33
N TYR A 133 -8.61 10.82 10.15
CA TYR A 133 -8.73 12.01 10.97
C TYR A 133 -10.19 12.22 11.41
N GLY A 134 -10.38 12.59 12.67
CA GLY A 134 -11.69 12.81 13.26
C GLY A 134 -12.48 11.52 13.50
N LEU A 135 -11.79 10.43 13.87
CA LEU A 135 -12.43 9.22 14.37
C LEU A 135 -13.02 9.48 15.77
N PRO A 136 -14.18 8.88 16.11
CA PRO A 136 -14.68 8.85 17.49
C PRO A 136 -13.63 8.30 18.46
N GLN A 137 -13.64 8.79 19.71
CA GLN A 137 -12.66 8.38 20.73
C GLN A 137 -12.78 6.90 21.11
N ASP A 138 -13.98 6.36 21.00
CA ASP A 138 -14.34 4.96 21.30
C ASP A 138 -14.31 4.04 20.08
N CYS A 139 -13.79 4.52 18.94
CA CYS A 139 -13.67 3.71 17.74
C CYS A 139 -12.65 2.58 17.95
N ASP A 140 -13.10 1.34 17.80
CA ASP A 140 -12.20 0.18 17.73
C ASP A 140 -11.48 0.15 16.37
N VAL A 141 -10.19 0.49 16.39
CA VAL A 141 -9.36 0.55 15.19
C VAL A 141 -9.11 -0.82 14.58
N HIS A 142 -9.10 -1.90 15.40
CA HIS A 142 -8.97 -3.27 14.89
C HIS A 142 -10.22 -3.71 14.12
N TRP A 143 -11.40 -3.39 14.66
CA TRP A 143 -12.64 -3.58 13.94
C TRP A 143 -12.66 -2.77 12.64
N LEU A 144 -12.25 -1.49 12.70
CA LEU A 144 -12.17 -0.63 11.53
C LEU A 144 -11.26 -1.23 10.45
N ALA A 145 -10.08 -1.74 10.83
CA ALA A 145 -9.19 -2.42 9.91
C ALA A 145 -9.85 -3.63 9.25
N GLY A 146 -10.63 -4.42 10.00
CA GLY A 146 -11.39 -5.55 9.48
C GLY A 146 -12.42 -5.19 8.40
N THR A 147 -12.90 -3.93 8.36
CA THR A 147 -13.82 -3.46 7.32
C THR A 147 -13.10 -3.05 6.01
N LEU A 148 -11.77 -2.91 6.05
CA LEU A 148 -10.97 -2.34 4.94
C LEU A 148 -10.24 -3.38 4.12
N HIS A 149 -10.19 -4.63 4.56
CA HIS A 149 -9.42 -5.67 3.88
C HIS A 149 -10.15 -7.02 3.90
N ASN A 150 -9.72 -7.91 3.03
CA ASN A 150 -10.19 -9.29 3.00
C ASN A 150 -9.21 -10.20 3.76
N ASP A 151 -9.59 -10.63 4.95
CA ASP A 151 -8.79 -11.49 5.81
C ASP A 151 -8.29 -12.80 5.17
N LEU A 152 -8.91 -13.27 4.11
CA LEU A 152 -8.48 -14.49 3.43
C LEU A 152 -7.19 -14.27 2.64
N ILE A 153 -7.02 -13.11 2.02
CA ILE A 153 -5.94 -12.80 1.08
C ILE A 153 -5.07 -11.61 1.49
N GLU A 154 -5.54 -10.78 2.41
CA GLU A 154 -4.85 -9.57 2.86
C GLU A 154 -4.59 -9.59 4.35
N ARG A 155 -3.73 -8.69 4.80
CA ARG A 155 -3.49 -8.39 6.21
C ARG A 155 -3.39 -6.89 6.41
N ALA A 156 -3.78 -6.43 7.58
CA ALA A 156 -3.65 -5.05 8.00
C ALA A 156 -2.50 -4.89 9.01
N LEU A 157 -1.74 -3.80 8.84
CA LEU A 157 -0.84 -3.25 9.85
C LEU A 157 -1.48 -1.99 10.39
N ILE A 158 -1.57 -1.86 11.69
CA ILE A 158 -2.33 -0.81 12.35
C ILE A 158 -1.37 0.03 13.20
N ALA A 159 -1.49 1.34 13.10
CA ALA A 159 -1.06 2.26 14.14
C ALA A 159 -2.32 2.93 14.72
N ASP A 160 -2.56 2.69 15.99
CA ASP A 160 -3.67 3.31 16.72
C ASP A 160 -3.36 4.77 17.11
N ARG A 161 -4.26 5.42 17.83
CA ARG A 161 -4.12 6.81 18.25
C ARG A 161 -2.85 7.05 19.08
N ALA A 162 -2.55 6.15 20.00
CA ALA A 162 -1.38 6.28 20.88
C ALA A 162 -0.07 6.11 20.09
N GLU A 163 -0.04 5.19 19.15
CA GLU A 163 1.09 4.97 18.25
C GLU A 163 1.26 6.14 17.27
N CYS A 164 0.16 6.70 16.76
CA CYS A 164 0.18 7.90 15.93
C CYS A 164 0.72 9.13 16.69
N GLU A 165 0.30 9.35 17.93
CA GLU A 165 0.80 10.41 18.81
C GLU A 165 2.29 10.21 19.13
N ALA A 166 2.72 8.99 19.39
CA ALA A 166 4.11 8.61 19.62
C ALA A 166 4.96 8.60 18.34
N LYS A 167 4.33 8.74 17.15
CA LYS A 167 4.95 8.59 15.83
C LYS A 167 5.65 7.23 15.67
N THR A 168 5.07 6.21 16.24
CA THR A 168 5.55 4.82 16.15
C THR A 168 4.75 4.11 15.05
N TRP A 169 5.42 3.79 13.95
CA TRP A 169 4.78 3.17 12.79
C TRP A 169 5.16 1.70 12.71
N PRO A 170 4.22 0.79 12.37
CA PRO A 170 4.55 -0.61 12.16
C PRO A 170 5.52 -0.76 10.99
N GLU A 171 6.46 -1.70 11.11
CA GLU A 171 7.31 -2.06 9.97
C GLU A 171 6.47 -2.61 8.82
N LEU A 172 6.73 -2.09 7.63
CA LEU A 172 6.12 -2.59 6.39
C LEU A 172 6.82 -3.90 5.99
N ASN A 173 6.53 -4.96 6.71
CA ASN A 173 7.07 -6.29 6.45
C ASN A 173 6.15 -7.10 5.51
N PHE A 174 5.57 -6.45 4.51
CA PHE A 174 4.89 -7.16 3.45
C PHE A 174 5.90 -8.03 2.72
N PRO A 175 5.55 -9.28 2.43
CA PRO A 175 6.47 -10.15 1.73
C PRO A 175 6.73 -9.57 0.34
N THR A 176 7.99 -9.45 0.00
CA THR A 176 8.40 -9.49 -1.40
C THR A 176 7.80 -10.76 -2.01
N PRO A 177 7.39 -10.74 -3.30
CA PRO A 177 6.85 -11.92 -3.95
C PRO A 177 7.73 -13.12 -3.61
N PRO A 178 7.17 -14.27 -3.19
CA PRO A 178 7.97 -15.45 -2.94
C PRO A 178 8.73 -15.78 -4.21
N GLU A 179 9.99 -16.21 -4.09
CA GLU A 179 10.64 -16.98 -5.13
C GLU A 179 9.59 -17.94 -5.69
N GLN A 180 9.39 -17.90 -6.99
CA GLN A 180 8.43 -18.80 -7.64
C GLN A 180 8.88 -20.22 -7.31
N VAL A 181 8.25 -20.83 -6.32
CA VAL A 181 8.42 -22.26 -6.09
C VAL A 181 7.68 -22.93 -7.25
N PHE A 182 8.46 -23.31 -8.25
CA PHE A 182 7.96 -24.19 -9.31
C PHE A 182 7.60 -25.52 -8.64
N ILE A 183 6.33 -25.70 -8.34
CA ILE A 183 5.80 -27.01 -8.01
C ILE A 183 5.72 -27.74 -9.34
N GLU A 184 6.67 -28.62 -9.62
CA GLU A 184 6.52 -29.54 -10.75
C GLU A 184 5.20 -30.27 -10.60
N PRO A 185 4.32 -30.20 -11.62
CA PRO A 185 3.06 -30.92 -11.56
C PRO A 185 3.41 -32.43 -11.42
N GLN A 186 3.02 -33.04 -10.30
CA GLN A 186 3.10 -34.50 -10.19
C GLN A 186 2.16 -35.07 -11.25
N ALA A 187 2.72 -35.86 -12.16
CA ALA A 187 1.93 -36.65 -13.09
C ALA A 187 1.03 -37.57 -12.26
N VAL A 188 -0.28 -37.36 -12.35
CA VAL A 188 -1.25 -38.28 -11.78
C VAL A 188 -1.41 -39.40 -12.81
N ASP A 189 -0.86 -40.56 -12.54
CA ASP A 189 -1.18 -41.78 -13.30
C ASP A 189 -2.65 -42.09 -13.08
N LEU A 190 -3.44 -41.76 -14.07
CA LEU A 190 -4.84 -42.23 -14.16
C LEU A 190 -4.76 -43.67 -14.72
N GLU A 191 -4.61 -44.65 -13.84
CA GLU A 191 -4.94 -46.02 -14.21
C GLU A 191 -6.44 -46.07 -14.52
N VAL A 192 -6.77 -46.20 -15.79
CA VAL A 192 -8.14 -46.47 -16.26
C VAL A 192 -8.35 -47.96 -16.17
N ASP A 193 -9.19 -48.39 -15.21
CA ASP A 193 -9.75 -49.75 -15.18
C ASP A 193 -10.77 -49.96 -16.32
#